data_db159c6eeab0c7b8d20e026f8973e22f
#
_entry.id   db159c6eeab0c7b8d20e026f8973e22f
#
_cell.length_a   1.000
_cell.length_b   1.000
_cell.length_c   1.000
_cell.angle_alpha   90.00
_cell.angle_beta   90.00
_cell.angle_gamma   90.00
#
_symmetry.space_group_name_H-M   'P 1'
#
loop_
_entity.id
_entity.type
_entity.pdbx_description
1 polymer ?
#
loop_
_entity_poly.entity_id
_entity_poly.type
_entity_poly.pdbx_seq_one_letter_code
_entity_poly.pdbx_strand_id
1 'polypeptide(L)'
;MTKLHKITHQDIPESIRFLLDKGEVIEPSRPYLGMSQIGHACTNYLWMNFRWVKTPGYPQRTKRIFDRGHMEEPRITESLKRIKMNVVAGQVELSDFEGHLQGHIDGEIFL
;
A
#
# COMPACT_ATOMS: atom_id res chain seq x y z
N MET A 1 -28.93 -29.21 -7.09
CA MET A 1 -28.22 -27.93 -6.79
C MET A 1 -27.28 -28.15 -5.63
N THR A 2 -26.01 -28.14 -5.88
CA THR A 2 -24.99 -28.23 -4.84
C THR A 2 -24.97 -26.89 -4.10
N LYS A 3 -25.38 -26.87 -2.83
CA LYS A 3 -25.22 -25.68 -1.99
C LYS A 3 -23.72 -25.41 -1.87
N LEU A 4 -23.25 -24.36 -2.50
CA LEU A 4 -21.92 -23.82 -2.24
C LEU A 4 -21.87 -23.44 -0.76
N HIS A 5 -21.20 -24.25 0.05
CA HIS A 5 -20.86 -23.88 1.41
C HIS A 5 -20.03 -22.59 1.33
N LYS A 6 -20.52 -21.55 1.97
CA LYS A 6 -19.75 -20.32 2.14
C LYS A 6 -18.53 -20.65 2.99
N ILE A 7 -17.37 -20.82 2.35
CA ILE A 7 -16.11 -21.06 3.05
C ILE A 7 -15.84 -19.83 3.92
N THR A 8 -15.91 -20.00 5.23
CA THR A 8 -15.57 -18.94 6.16
C THR A 8 -14.06 -18.95 6.44
N HIS A 9 -13.54 -17.85 6.93
CA HIS A 9 -12.12 -17.74 7.29
C HIS A 9 -11.67 -18.80 8.31
N GLN A 10 -12.60 -19.39 9.05
CA GLN A 10 -12.37 -20.46 10.03
C GLN A 10 -12.19 -21.84 9.38
N ASP A 11 -12.64 -21.99 8.14
CA ASP A 11 -12.60 -23.27 7.43
C ASP A 11 -11.25 -23.51 6.70
N ILE A 12 -10.35 -22.53 6.71
CA ILE A 12 -9.02 -22.68 6.15
C ILE A 12 -8.14 -23.38 7.17
N PRO A 13 -7.57 -24.55 6.86
CA PRO A 13 -6.66 -25.23 7.77
C PRO A 13 -5.51 -24.32 8.23
N GLU A 14 -5.18 -24.39 9.48
CA GLU A 14 -4.13 -23.56 10.09
C GLU A 14 -2.77 -23.72 9.39
N SER A 15 -2.49 -24.90 8.88
CA SER A 15 -1.30 -25.19 8.08
C SER A 15 -1.23 -24.36 6.79
N ILE A 16 -2.37 -24.15 6.12
CA ILE A 16 -2.43 -23.34 4.89
C ILE A 16 -2.21 -21.86 5.24
N ARG A 17 -2.82 -21.38 6.32
CA ARG A 17 -2.57 -19.99 6.80
C ARG A 17 -1.10 -19.78 7.11
N PHE A 18 -0.50 -20.70 7.84
CA PHE A 18 0.91 -20.62 8.18
C PHE A 18 1.79 -20.53 6.93
N LEU A 19 1.51 -21.32 5.91
CA LEU A 19 2.25 -21.28 4.63
C LEU A 19 2.04 -19.96 3.87
N LEU A 20 0.80 -19.43 3.87
CA LEU A 20 0.49 -18.15 3.22
C LEU A 20 1.15 -16.95 3.92
N ASP A 21 1.30 -17.03 5.23
CA ASP A 21 1.85 -15.93 6.04
C ASP A 21 3.35 -16.10 6.34
N LYS A 22 3.96 -17.18 5.82
CA LYS A 22 5.37 -17.47 6.04
C LYS A 22 6.27 -16.45 5.36
N GLY A 23 7.25 -15.95 6.11
CA GLY A 23 8.26 -15.04 5.63
C GLY A 23 7.84 -13.57 5.68
N GLU A 24 8.82 -12.71 5.49
CA GLU A 24 8.65 -11.26 5.42
C GLU A 24 8.88 -10.77 4.01
N VAL A 25 8.19 -9.73 3.63
CA VAL A 25 8.44 -8.98 2.39
C VAL A 25 9.46 -7.90 2.69
N ILE A 26 10.59 -7.96 2.03
CA ILE A 26 11.64 -6.94 2.14
C ILE A 26 11.65 -6.15 0.83
N GLU A 27 11.34 -4.87 0.92
CA GLU A 27 11.44 -3.96 -0.22
C GLU A 27 12.82 -3.29 -0.26
N PRO A 28 13.29 -2.91 -1.45
CA PRO A 28 14.53 -2.16 -1.57
C PRO A 28 14.43 -0.82 -0.86
N SER A 29 15.56 -0.36 -0.33
CA SER A 29 15.64 0.94 0.33
C SER A 29 15.35 2.06 -0.65
N ARG A 30 14.58 3.05 -0.20
CA ARG A 30 14.24 4.22 -1.00
C ARG A 30 15.26 5.33 -0.76
N PRO A 31 15.67 6.08 -1.79
CA PRO A 31 16.61 7.21 -1.63
C PRO A 31 15.96 8.47 -1.05
N TYR A 32 14.74 8.37 -0.55
CA TYR A 32 13.95 9.48 -0.03
C TYR A 32 13.10 9.08 1.17
N LEU A 33 12.66 10.07 1.94
CA LEU A 33 11.66 9.90 2.99
C LEU A 33 10.26 9.99 2.35
N GLY A 34 9.41 8.99 2.57
CA GLY A 34 8.03 9.01 2.10
C GLY A 34 7.19 10.02 2.88
N MET A 35 6.38 10.82 2.17
CA MET A 35 5.49 11.82 2.80
C MET A 35 4.49 11.19 3.78
N SER A 36 4.10 9.94 3.58
CA SER A 36 3.24 9.21 4.50
C SER A 36 3.88 8.91 5.86
N GLN A 37 5.19 8.99 5.97
CA GLN A 37 5.94 8.71 7.18
C GLN A 37 6.23 9.96 8.03
N ILE A 38 6.13 11.15 7.44
CA ILE A 38 6.55 12.43 8.06
C ILE A 38 5.83 12.72 9.39
N GLY A 39 4.63 12.19 9.58
CA GLY A 39 3.85 12.32 10.81
C GLY A 39 4.21 11.34 11.92
N HIS A 40 5.23 10.52 11.75
CA HIS A 40 5.64 9.56 12.77
C HIS A 40 6.17 10.27 14.02
N ALA A 41 5.70 9.88 15.21
CA ALA A 41 6.02 10.54 16.46
C ALA A 41 7.51 10.44 16.86
N CYS A 42 8.21 9.41 16.40
CA CYS A 42 9.62 9.21 16.70
C CYS A 42 10.52 9.74 15.59
N THR A 43 11.19 10.87 15.81
CA THR A 43 12.12 11.48 14.87
C THR A 43 13.35 10.62 14.59
N ASN A 44 13.83 9.87 15.59
CA ASN A 44 14.94 8.92 15.41
C ASN A 44 14.57 7.80 14.42
N TYR A 45 13.33 7.32 14.46
CA TYR A 45 12.83 6.33 13.53
C TYR A 45 12.85 6.88 12.09
N LEU A 46 12.39 8.10 11.89
CA LEU A 46 12.42 8.77 10.59
C LEU A 46 13.86 8.94 10.07
N TRP A 47 14.77 9.37 10.94
CA TRP A 47 16.17 9.55 10.60
C TRP A 47 16.84 8.22 10.21
N MET A 48 16.60 7.15 10.98
CA MET A 48 17.15 5.83 10.69
C MET A 48 16.61 5.25 9.38
N ASN A 49 15.34 5.45 9.07
CA ASN A 49 14.75 5.05 7.79
C ASN A 49 15.36 5.82 6.61
N PHE A 50 15.52 7.13 6.77
CA PHE A 50 16.13 7.97 5.75
C PHE A 50 17.59 7.56 5.46
N ARG A 51 18.32 7.14 6.48
CA ARG A 51 19.72 6.71 6.40
C ARG A 51 19.91 5.22 6.12
N TRP A 52 18.83 4.48 5.88
CA TRP A 52 18.86 3.03 5.61
C TRP A 52 19.49 2.17 6.71
N VAL A 53 19.52 2.66 7.93
CA VAL A 53 20.06 1.92 9.08
C VAL A 53 19.20 0.70 9.36
N LYS A 54 17.90 0.78 9.05
CA LYS A 54 16.94 -0.30 9.21
C LYS A 54 15.97 -0.31 8.04
N THR A 55 15.91 -1.42 7.32
CA THR A 55 14.86 -1.72 6.35
C THR A 55 13.90 -2.71 6.99
N PRO A 56 12.81 -2.25 7.61
CA PRO A 56 11.85 -3.16 8.20
C PRO A 56 11.10 -3.92 7.09
N GLY A 57 11.16 -5.23 7.16
CA GLY A 57 10.24 -6.08 6.43
C GLY A 57 8.82 -5.98 6.99
N TYR A 58 7.84 -6.42 6.23
CA TYR A 58 6.46 -6.52 6.69
C TYR A 58 5.85 -7.88 6.36
N PRO A 59 4.81 -8.30 7.11
CA PRO A 59 4.21 -9.61 6.91
C PRO A 59 3.58 -9.78 5.53
N GLN A 60 3.53 -11.00 5.01
CA GLN A 60 2.85 -11.35 3.76
C GLN A 60 1.38 -10.92 3.74
N ARG A 61 0.71 -10.94 4.89
CA ARG A 61 -0.66 -10.44 5.02
C ARG A 61 -0.76 -8.97 4.64
N THR A 62 0.18 -8.15 5.09
CA THR A 62 0.24 -6.72 4.75
C THR A 62 0.45 -6.51 3.25
N LYS A 63 1.31 -7.33 2.62
CA LYS A 63 1.49 -7.32 1.17
C LYS A 63 0.17 -7.55 0.42
N ARG A 64 -0.61 -8.54 0.84
CA ARG A 64 -1.92 -8.81 0.22
C ARG A 64 -2.89 -7.64 0.36
N ILE A 65 -2.85 -6.93 1.47
CA ILE A 65 -3.67 -5.72 1.68
C ILE A 65 -3.25 -4.62 0.71
N PHE A 66 -1.96 -4.39 0.53
CA PHE A 66 -1.43 -3.41 -0.43
C PHE A 66 -1.78 -3.78 -1.87
N ASP A 67 -1.58 -5.05 -2.25
CA ASP A 67 -1.91 -5.53 -3.59
C ASP A 67 -3.41 -5.34 -3.89
N ARG A 68 -4.27 -5.59 -2.90
CA ARG A 68 -5.70 -5.33 -3.04
C ARG A 68 -6.01 -3.84 -3.21
N GLY A 69 -5.35 -2.97 -2.47
CA GLY A 69 -5.47 -1.52 -2.62
C GLY A 69 -5.17 -1.08 -4.06
N HIS A 70 -4.07 -1.53 -4.61
CA HIS A 70 -3.69 -1.24 -6.00
C HIS A 70 -4.69 -1.77 -7.04
N MET A 71 -5.33 -2.90 -6.77
CA MET A 71 -6.39 -3.44 -7.64
C MET A 71 -7.69 -2.63 -7.58
N GLU A 72 -7.97 -2.00 -6.45
CA GLU A 72 -9.20 -1.20 -6.27
C GLU A 72 -9.09 0.23 -6.84
N GLU A 73 -7.91 0.81 -6.91
CA GLU A 73 -7.68 2.16 -7.46
C GLU A 73 -8.32 2.37 -8.85
N PRO A 74 -8.08 1.49 -9.86
CA PRO A 74 -8.71 1.65 -11.17
C PRO A 74 -10.23 1.53 -11.13
N ARG A 75 -10.77 0.67 -10.26
CA ARG A 75 -12.22 0.46 -10.10
C ARG A 75 -12.91 1.70 -9.54
N ILE A 76 -12.29 2.32 -8.54
CA ILE A 76 -12.79 3.58 -7.95
C ILE A 76 -12.75 4.68 -9.00
N THR A 77 -11.65 4.80 -9.73
CA THR A 77 -11.50 5.79 -10.81
C THR A 77 -12.57 5.62 -11.88
N GLU A 78 -12.83 4.40 -12.32
CA GLU A 78 -13.87 4.10 -13.30
C GLU A 78 -15.27 4.46 -12.77
N SER A 79 -15.54 4.15 -11.52
CA SER A 79 -16.81 4.49 -10.87
C SER A 79 -17.04 6.01 -10.80
N LEU A 80 -15.99 6.77 -10.48
CA LEU A 80 -16.06 8.24 -10.47
C LEU A 80 -16.27 8.83 -11.86
N LYS A 81 -15.61 8.29 -12.88
CA LYS A 81 -15.83 8.69 -14.28
C LYS A 81 -17.25 8.40 -14.76
N ARG A 82 -17.83 7.29 -14.31
CA ARG A 82 -19.22 6.90 -14.64
C ARG A 82 -20.25 7.93 -14.18
N ILE A 83 -20.04 8.56 -13.03
CA ILE A 83 -20.88 9.64 -12.54
C ILE A 83 -20.47 11.02 -13.07
N LYS A 84 -19.68 11.03 -14.14
CA LYS A 84 -19.20 12.23 -14.86
C LYS A 84 -18.34 13.18 -14.04
N MET A 85 -17.63 12.66 -13.03
CA MET A 85 -16.59 13.42 -12.37
C MET A 85 -15.34 13.49 -13.26
N ASN A 86 -14.73 14.66 -13.31
CA ASN A 86 -13.49 14.85 -14.07
C ASN A 86 -12.31 14.36 -13.21
N VAL A 87 -11.92 13.10 -13.43
CA VAL A 87 -10.85 12.44 -12.69
C VAL A 87 -9.67 12.22 -13.62
N VAL A 88 -8.51 12.73 -13.23
CA VAL A 88 -7.24 12.36 -13.83
C VAL A 88 -6.65 11.22 -13.01
N ALA A 89 -6.68 10.02 -13.58
CA ALA A 89 -6.11 8.84 -12.96
C ALA A 89 -4.60 8.77 -13.23
N GLY A 90 -3.88 8.27 -12.26
CA GLY A 90 -2.46 8.04 -12.33
C GLY A 90 -1.75 8.62 -11.13
N GLN A 91 -0.68 7.98 -10.75
CA GLN A 91 0.13 8.44 -9.63
C GLN A 91 0.87 9.72 -10.02
N VAL A 92 0.57 10.80 -9.32
CA VAL A 92 1.29 12.06 -9.44
C VAL A 92 2.36 12.09 -8.36
N GLU A 93 3.61 12.17 -8.78
CA GLU A 93 4.74 12.31 -7.87
C GLU A 93 4.83 13.74 -7.35
N LEU A 94 4.90 13.85 -6.04
CA LEU A 94 5.19 15.11 -5.34
C LEU A 94 6.58 14.99 -4.71
N SER A 95 7.41 16.00 -4.92
CA SER A 95 8.78 16.00 -4.43
C SER A 95 9.14 17.36 -3.85
N ASP A 96 9.87 17.35 -2.74
CA ASP A 96 10.40 18.55 -2.08
C ASP A 96 11.79 18.27 -1.49
N PHE A 97 12.45 19.30 -0.99
CA PHE A 97 13.81 19.20 -0.44
C PHE A 97 14.80 18.47 -1.36
N GLU A 98 14.89 18.92 -2.61
CA GLU A 98 15.80 18.34 -3.62
C GLU A 98 15.59 16.82 -3.84
N GLY A 99 14.35 16.35 -3.69
CA GLY A 99 14.01 14.94 -3.85
C GLY A 99 14.22 14.06 -2.62
N HIS A 100 14.58 14.65 -1.48
CA HIS A 100 14.73 13.90 -0.23
C HIS A 100 13.39 13.58 0.44
N LEU A 101 12.34 14.32 0.11
CA LEU A 101 10.97 14.06 0.54
C LEU A 101 10.10 13.82 -0.70
N GLN A 102 9.51 12.65 -0.82
CA GLN A 102 8.67 12.29 -1.96
C GLN A 102 7.38 11.60 -1.51
N GLY A 103 6.33 11.81 -2.28
CA GLY A 103 5.05 11.15 -2.12
C GLY A 103 4.36 10.99 -3.47
N HIS A 104 3.33 10.16 -3.49
CA HIS A 104 2.51 9.93 -4.65
C HIS A 104 1.05 10.07 -4.26
N ILE A 105 0.27 10.74 -5.08
CA ILE A 105 -1.18 10.79 -4.98
C ILE A 105 -1.78 9.90 -6.07
N ASP A 106 -2.87 9.21 -5.74
CA ASP A 106 -3.45 8.19 -6.61
C ASP A 106 -4.28 8.76 -7.75
N GLY A 107 -4.64 10.03 -7.67
CA GLY A 107 -5.40 10.73 -8.70
C GLY A 107 -5.87 12.12 -8.26
N GLU A 108 -6.34 12.90 -9.21
CA GLU A 108 -6.85 14.25 -8.99
C GLU A 108 -8.29 14.35 -9.48
N ILE A 109 -9.12 15.05 -8.73
CA ILE A 109 -10.51 15.36 -9.10
C ILE A 109 -10.61 16.87 -9.31
N PHE A 110 -11.10 17.27 -10.46
CA PHE A 110 -11.39 18.67 -10.78
C PHE A 110 -12.88 18.93 -10.61
N LEU A 111 -13.23 19.84 -9.74
CA LEU A 111 -14.60 20.29 -9.48
C LEU A 111 -14.99 21.44 -10.39
#